data_c76e86907c1f4c59964310322d87c476
#
_entry.id   c76e86907c1f4c59964310322d87c476
#
_cell.length_a   1.000
_cell.length_b   1.000
_cell.length_c   1.000
_cell.angle_alpha   90.00
_cell.angle_beta   90.00
_cell.angle_gamma   90.00
#
_symmetry.space_group_name_H-M   'P 1'
#
loop_
_entity.id
_entity.type
_entity.pdbx_description
1 polymer ?
#
loop_
_entity_poly.entity_id
_entity_poly.type
_entity_poly.pdbx_seq_one_letter_code
_entity_poly.pdbx_strand_id
1 'polypeptide(L)'
;MKKLLFVALVVALLASCMRKKCNYNRKIEFISVREWRNAYCPHKGKIYVYKKGEGFTQPIDSTNVYHFEISTHPFMFYKDTTNYSSLVCSVDMIDDLNYLHDVRLVLDDTLYYDVSQPKLSCVEGPWVMGGPTEWSIVSSLYVNGHYYDDPTVERGLPISHKFVRIQRK
;
A
#
# COMPACT_ATOMS: atom_id res chain seq x y z
N MET A 1 2.75 49.50 -5.68
CA MET A 1 2.61 48.30 -6.52
C MET A 1 3.79 47.30 -6.36
N LYS A 2 5.05 47.71 -6.51
CA LYS A 2 6.23 46.76 -6.40
C LYS A 2 6.33 46.01 -5.06
N LYS A 3 6.01 46.67 -3.92
CA LYS A 3 6.01 46.01 -2.59
C LYS A 3 4.94 44.96 -2.44
N LEU A 4 3.76 45.14 -3.04
CA LEU A 4 2.65 44.17 -2.98
C LEU A 4 2.98 42.93 -3.81
N LEU A 5 3.63 43.10 -4.96
CA LEU A 5 4.06 42.01 -5.83
C LEU A 5 5.15 41.17 -5.16
N PHE A 6 6.07 41.81 -4.42
CA PHE A 6 7.12 41.12 -3.69
C PHE A 6 6.53 40.27 -2.53
N VAL A 7 5.57 40.84 -1.78
CA VAL A 7 4.90 40.09 -0.71
C VAL A 7 4.11 38.89 -1.27
N ALA A 8 3.39 39.07 -2.37
CA ALA A 8 2.67 38.00 -3.02
C ALA A 8 3.61 36.89 -3.52
N LEU A 9 4.78 37.25 -4.07
CA LEU A 9 5.80 36.29 -4.51
C LEU A 9 6.39 35.50 -3.32
N VAL A 10 6.70 36.18 -2.21
CA VAL A 10 7.21 35.54 -1.00
C VAL A 10 6.17 34.58 -0.40
N VAL A 11 4.89 34.97 -0.35
CA VAL A 11 3.81 34.11 0.14
C VAL A 11 3.63 32.89 -0.78
N ALA A 12 3.71 33.08 -2.10
CA ALA A 12 3.62 31.97 -3.06
C ALA A 12 4.83 31.01 -2.93
N LEU A 13 6.04 31.53 -2.71
CA LEU A 13 7.24 30.71 -2.46
C LEU A 13 7.14 29.95 -1.13
N LEU A 14 6.65 30.57 -0.06
CA LEU A 14 6.46 29.91 1.23
C LEU A 14 5.35 28.85 1.13
N ALA A 15 4.27 29.10 0.42
CA ALA A 15 3.20 28.11 0.19
C ALA A 15 3.69 26.92 -0.68
N SER A 16 4.63 27.15 -1.60
CA SER A 16 5.20 26.07 -2.41
C SER A 16 6.16 25.17 -1.61
N CYS A 17 6.81 25.70 -0.57
CA CYS A 17 7.68 24.92 0.32
C CYS A 17 6.91 24.00 1.30
N MET A 18 5.60 24.23 1.48
CA MET A 18 4.77 23.42 2.37
C MET A 18 4.08 22.23 1.69
N ARG A 19 4.42 21.90 0.46
CA ARG A 19 3.91 20.67 -0.15
C ARG A 19 4.48 19.46 0.57
N LYS A 20 3.64 18.83 1.38
CA LYS A 20 3.93 17.56 2.04
C LYS A 20 4.32 16.53 0.99
N LYS A 21 5.51 15.95 1.14
CA LYS A 21 5.98 14.87 0.26
C LYS A 21 5.69 13.54 0.91
N CYS A 22 4.92 12.71 0.22
CA CYS A 22 4.72 11.34 0.66
C CYS A 22 6.03 10.57 0.64
N ASN A 23 6.25 9.74 1.65
CA ASN A 23 7.45 8.94 1.76
C ASN A 23 7.26 7.59 1.05
N TYR A 24 7.68 7.52 -0.20
CA TYR A 24 7.63 6.29 -1.01
C TYR A 24 8.68 5.25 -0.58
N ASN A 25 9.77 5.67 0.10
CA ASN A 25 10.80 4.75 0.62
C ASN A 25 10.35 4.01 1.89
N ARG A 26 9.15 4.29 2.38
CA ARG A 26 8.63 3.61 3.55
C ARG A 26 8.44 2.13 3.25
N LYS A 27 8.93 1.28 4.15
CA LYS A 27 8.78 -0.16 4.04
C LYS A 27 7.32 -0.59 4.17
N ILE A 28 6.96 -1.61 3.42
CA ILE A 28 5.65 -2.27 3.51
C ILE A 28 5.78 -3.33 4.59
N GLU A 29 5.00 -3.21 5.66
CA GLU A 29 5.05 -4.10 6.83
C GLU A 29 4.12 -5.31 6.67
N PHE A 30 3.06 -5.15 5.87
CA PHE A 30 2.10 -6.22 5.57
C PHE A 30 1.36 -5.98 4.25
N ILE A 31 0.76 -7.04 3.72
CA ILE A 31 -0.19 -6.96 2.61
C ILE A 31 -1.56 -7.38 3.12
N SER A 32 -2.59 -6.55 2.88
CA SER A 32 -3.97 -6.83 3.23
C SER A 32 -4.76 -7.23 2.00
N VAL A 33 -5.11 -8.52 1.90
CA VAL A 33 -5.97 -9.02 0.83
C VAL A 33 -7.42 -8.88 1.27
N ARG A 34 -8.10 -7.88 0.76
CA ARG A 34 -9.48 -7.55 1.08
C ARG A 34 -10.46 -8.46 0.35
N GLU A 35 -11.68 -8.51 0.86
CA GLU A 35 -12.74 -9.33 0.29
C GLU A 35 -12.40 -10.83 0.31
N TRP A 36 -11.63 -11.22 1.32
CA TRP A 36 -11.28 -12.61 1.56
C TRP A 36 -12.48 -13.35 2.12
N ARG A 37 -13.26 -13.96 1.23
CA ARG A 37 -14.55 -14.57 1.60
C ARG A 37 -14.45 -15.97 2.20
N ASN A 38 -13.27 -16.56 2.15
CA ASN A 38 -13.05 -17.94 2.59
C ASN A 38 -12.47 -17.96 4.01
N ALA A 39 -13.00 -18.85 4.86
CA ALA A 39 -12.38 -19.17 6.15
C ALA A 39 -11.00 -19.88 6.01
N TYR A 40 -10.53 -20.02 4.79
CA TYR A 40 -9.25 -20.63 4.45
C TYR A 40 -8.10 -19.67 4.78
N CYS A 41 -7.16 -20.18 5.58
CA CYS A 41 -5.91 -19.49 5.87
C CYS A 41 -4.79 -20.15 5.06
N PRO A 42 -4.05 -19.42 4.23
CA PRO A 42 -2.94 -19.99 3.47
C PRO A 42 -1.88 -20.58 4.40
N HIS A 43 -1.23 -21.66 3.96
CA HIS A 43 -0.15 -22.30 4.72
C HIS A 43 1.20 -21.67 4.46
N LYS A 44 1.38 -21.05 3.29
CA LYS A 44 2.61 -20.39 2.90
C LYS A 44 2.34 -19.18 2.01
N GLY A 45 3.21 -18.20 2.12
CA GLY A 45 3.20 -17.03 1.27
C GLY A 45 4.60 -16.55 0.98
N LYS A 46 4.79 -16.04 -0.21
CA LYS A 46 6.05 -15.45 -0.64
C LYS A 46 5.80 -14.15 -1.38
N ILE A 47 6.65 -13.18 -1.12
CA ILE A 47 6.63 -11.90 -1.79
C ILE A 47 7.89 -11.80 -2.64
N TYR A 48 7.70 -11.37 -3.87
CA TYR A 48 8.78 -11.04 -4.79
C TYR A 48 8.70 -9.55 -5.11
N VAL A 49 9.84 -8.88 -5.09
CA VAL A 49 9.98 -7.46 -5.37
C VAL A 49 10.59 -7.29 -6.76
N TYR A 50 10.05 -6.37 -7.53
CA TYR A 50 10.48 -6.09 -8.90
C TYR A 50 10.73 -4.60 -9.08
N LYS A 51 11.61 -4.25 -10.00
CA LYS A 51 11.74 -2.84 -10.39
C LYS A 51 10.46 -2.33 -11.02
N LYS A 52 10.11 -1.11 -10.64
CA LYS A 52 8.86 -0.48 -11.10
C LYS A 52 8.80 -0.36 -12.60
N GLY A 53 7.74 -0.90 -13.19
CA GLY A 53 7.44 -0.82 -14.62
C GLY A 53 8.23 -1.77 -15.52
N GLU A 54 9.14 -2.61 -14.98
CA GLU A 54 9.88 -3.61 -15.77
C GLU A 54 9.11 -4.93 -15.93
N GLY A 55 7.89 -5.01 -15.38
CA GLY A 55 7.08 -6.23 -15.36
C GLY A 55 7.53 -7.22 -14.29
N PHE A 56 6.88 -8.38 -14.28
CA PHE A 56 7.06 -9.39 -13.22
C PHE A 56 7.91 -10.57 -13.70
N THR A 57 9.02 -10.31 -14.38
CA THR A 57 9.86 -11.35 -14.99
C THR A 57 11.06 -11.71 -14.14
N GLN A 58 11.78 -10.73 -13.61
CA GLN A 58 12.99 -10.95 -12.85
C GLN A 58 12.90 -10.19 -11.50
N PRO A 59 12.68 -10.90 -10.38
CA PRO A 59 12.65 -10.25 -9.07
C PRO A 59 14.06 -9.77 -8.68
N ILE A 60 14.11 -8.61 -8.03
CA ILE A 60 15.34 -8.06 -7.43
C ILE A 60 15.55 -8.57 -6.02
N ASP A 61 14.46 -8.90 -5.30
CA ASP A 61 14.49 -9.43 -3.94
C ASP A 61 13.25 -10.28 -3.65
N SER A 62 13.25 -11.02 -2.55
CA SER A 62 12.08 -11.77 -2.09
C SER A 62 12.12 -12.03 -0.59
N THR A 63 10.93 -12.09 0.03
CA THR A 63 10.76 -12.47 1.43
C THR A 63 9.57 -13.40 1.62
N ASN A 64 9.52 -14.10 2.75
CA ASN A 64 8.39 -14.95 3.09
C ASN A 64 7.36 -14.19 3.91
N VAL A 65 6.10 -14.61 3.80
CA VAL A 65 5.07 -14.25 4.76
C VAL A 65 5.25 -15.15 5.98
N TYR A 66 5.48 -14.57 7.14
CA TYR A 66 5.72 -15.34 8.37
C TYR A 66 4.46 -15.50 9.22
N HIS A 67 3.42 -14.67 8.99
CA HIS A 67 2.18 -14.74 9.73
C HIS A 67 0.99 -14.38 8.85
N PHE A 68 -0.10 -15.15 9.01
CA PHE A 68 -1.38 -14.91 8.36
C PHE A 68 -2.45 -14.69 9.42
N GLU A 69 -3.27 -13.67 9.23
CA GLU A 69 -4.40 -13.37 10.10
C GLU A 69 -5.64 -13.08 9.27
N ILE A 70 -6.76 -13.73 9.60
CA ILE A 70 -8.06 -13.38 9.01
C ILE A 70 -8.72 -12.37 9.94
N SER A 71 -8.74 -11.11 9.51
CA SER A 71 -9.38 -10.03 10.24
C SER A 71 -10.80 -9.83 9.76
N THR A 72 -11.75 -9.88 10.69
CA THR A 72 -13.17 -9.59 10.46
C THR A 72 -13.54 -8.17 10.88
N HIS A 73 -12.60 -7.44 11.47
CA HIS A 73 -12.84 -6.08 11.92
C HIS A 73 -12.61 -5.11 10.78
N PRO A 74 -13.54 -4.16 10.50
CA PRO A 74 -13.24 -3.04 9.65
C PRO A 74 -12.10 -2.26 10.34
N PHE A 75 -11.00 -2.03 9.62
CA PHE A 75 -9.96 -1.12 10.09
C PHE A 75 -10.60 0.20 10.51
N MET A 76 -10.24 0.73 11.69
CA MET A 76 -10.97 1.75 12.46
C MET A 76 -11.31 3.07 11.74
N PHE A 77 -10.98 3.23 10.47
CA PHE A 77 -11.14 4.48 9.73
C PHE A 77 -12.13 4.42 8.55
N TYR A 78 -12.82 3.30 8.36
CA TYR A 78 -13.78 3.16 7.27
C TYR A 78 -15.23 3.28 7.70
N LYS A 79 -15.94 4.19 7.04
CA LYS A 79 -17.39 4.40 7.16
C LYS A 79 -18.21 3.28 6.50
N ASP A 80 -17.57 2.39 5.76
CA ASP A 80 -18.27 1.34 5.02
C ASP A 80 -18.34 0.05 5.85
N THR A 81 -19.52 -0.18 6.39
CA THR A 81 -19.87 -1.30 7.27
C THR A 81 -20.10 -2.60 6.50
N THR A 82 -19.61 -2.74 5.28
CA THR A 82 -19.69 -4.02 4.58
C THR A 82 -18.79 -5.04 5.26
N ASN A 83 -19.38 -6.16 5.71
CA ASN A 83 -18.72 -7.28 6.39
C ASN A 83 -17.72 -8.01 5.47
N TYR A 84 -16.60 -7.35 5.15
CA TYR A 84 -15.52 -7.98 4.40
C TYR A 84 -14.45 -8.47 5.36
N SER A 85 -14.22 -9.78 5.33
CA SER A 85 -12.99 -10.33 5.92
C SER A 85 -11.81 -9.96 5.06
N SER A 86 -10.68 -9.70 5.71
CA SER A 86 -9.39 -9.45 5.07
C SER A 86 -8.39 -10.50 5.53
N LEU A 87 -7.57 -10.98 4.62
CA LEU A 87 -6.39 -11.76 4.96
C LEU A 87 -5.21 -10.80 5.10
N VAL A 88 -4.66 -10.70 6.29
CA VAL A 88 -3.44 -9.92 6.56
C VAL A 88 -2.24 -10.83 6.48
N CYS A 89 -1.30 -10.48 5.62
CA CYS A 89 -0.04 -11.20 5.39
C CYS A 89 1.10 -10.35 5.96
N SER A 90 1.60 -10.68 7.14
CA SER A 90 2.74 -10.00 7.76
C SER A 90 4.05 -10.53 7.18
N VAL A 91 4.98 -9.62 6.90
CA VAL A 91 6.21 -9.92 6.16
C VAL A 91 7.45 -9.43 6.89
N ASP A 92 8.56 -10.13 6.72
CA ASP A 92 9.86 -9.63 7.17
C ASP A 92 10.23 -8.40 6.35
N MET A 93 10.63 -7.34 7.04
CA MET A 93 11.01 -6.09 6.43
C MET A 93 12.36 -6.22 5.72
N ILE A 94 12.33 -6.24 4.40
CA ILE A 94 13.51 -6.10 3.54
C ILE A 94 13.57 -4.69 2.95
N ASP A 95 14.76 -4.24 2.57
CA ASP A 95 14.96 -2.83 2.17
C ASP A 95 14.20 -2.47 0.89
N ASP A 96 14.13 -3.38 -0.06
CA ASP A 96 13.48 -3.16 -1.34
C ASP A 96 11.95 -3.31 -1.31
N LEU A 97 11.37 -3.82 -0.20
CA LEU A 97 9.92 -3.91 -0.06
C LEU A 97 9.32 -2.57 0.37
N ASN A 98 9.15 -1.67 -0.59
CA ASN A 98 8.63 -0.33 -0.41
C ASN A 98 7.76 0.10 -1.62
N TYR A 99 7.17 1.30 -1.57
CA TYR A 99 6.24 1.78 -2.60
C TYR A 99 6.92 2.28 -3.90
N LEU A 100 8.26 2.19 -4.00
CA LEU A 100 8.98 2.47 -5.24
C LEU A 100 9.05 1.26 -6.18
N HIS A 101 8.67 0.07 -5.70
CA HIS A 101 8.79 -1.18 -6.40
C HIS A 101 7.42 -1.77 -6.75
N ASP A 102 7.40 -2.64 -7.75
CA ASP A 102 6.26 -3.50 -8.03
C ASP A 102 6.42 -4.80 -7.22
N VAL A 103 5.32 -5.39 -6.78
CA VAL A 103 5.33 -6.50 -5.82
C VAL A 103 4.43 -7.63 -6.31
N ARG A 104 4.90 -8.89 -6.21
CA ARG A 104 4.06 -10.07 -6.41
C ARG A 104 3.90 -10.81 -5.08
N LEU A 105 2.66 -10.97 -4.64
CA LEU A 105 2.31 -11.89 -3.56
C LEU A 105 1.87 -13.23 -4.17
N VAL A 106 2.45 -14.32 -3.67
CA VAL A 106 2.08 -15.70 -4.02
C VAL A 106 1.64 -16.41 -2.77
N LEU A 107 0.42 -16.98 -2.78
CA LEU A 107 -0.13 -17.76 -1.69
C LEU A 107 -0.32 -19.21 -2.12
N ASP A 108 0.20 -20.15 -1.33
CA ASP A 108 0.14 -21.61 -1.56
C ASP A 108 0.53 -22.06 -2.97
N ASP A 109 1.44 -21.32 -3.62
CA ASP A 109 1.90 -21.53 -5.02
C ASP A 109 0.78 -21.51 -6.06
N THR A 110 -0.40 -21.06 -5.71
CA THR A 110 -1.58 -21.11 -6.59
C THR A 110 -2.26 -19.78 -6.82
N LEU A 111 -2.26 -18.89 -5.80
CA LEU A 111 -2.90 -17.58 -5.89
C LEU A 111 -1.85 -16.50 -6.08
N TYR A 112 -1.98 -15.71 -7.13
CA TYR A 112 -1.02 -14.69 -7.54
C TYR A 112 -1.66 -13.31 -7.59
N TYR A 113 -0.96 -12.32 -7.04
CA TYR A 113 -1.33 -10.91 -7.05
C TYR A 113 -0.13 -10.08 -7.48
N ASP A 114 -0.15 -9.64 -8.74
CA ASP A 114 0.82 -8.70 -9.28
C ASP A 114 0.36 -7.28 -8.96
N VAL A 115 1.08 -6.61 -8.08
CA VAL A 115 0.77 -5.26 -7.63
C VAL A 115 1.75 -4.28 -8.24
N SER A 116 1.22 -3.30 -8.96
CA SER A 116 2.06 -2.30 -9.64
C SER A 116 1.55 -0.88 -9.46
N GLN A 117 2.45 0.06 -9.66
CA GLN A 117 2.19 1.49 -9.69
C GLN A 117 1.45 2.04 -8.45
N PRO A 118 1.83 1.67 -7.22
CA PRO A 118 1.18 2.22 -6.05
C PRO A 118 1.32 3.75 -6.04
N LYS A 119 0.20 4.44 -5.81
CA LYS A 119 0.16 5.89 -5.59
C LYS A 119 -0.11 6.16 -4.12
N LEU A 120 0.66 7.09 -3.56
CA LEU A 120 0.48 7.51 -2.18
C LEU A 120 -0.20 8.88 -2.13
N SER A 121 -1.08 9.04 -1.15
CA SER A 121 -1.59 10.33 -0.69
C SER A 121 -1.10 10.59 0.72
N CYS A 122 -0.72 11.84 1.01
CA CYS A 122 -0.33 12.25 2.34
C CYS A 122 -1.57 12.80 3.06
N VAL A 123 -1.87 12.22 4.21
CA VAL A 123 -2.99 12.65 5.07
C VAL A 123 -2.46 13.16 6.39
N GLU A 124 -3.18 14.13 6.97
CA GLU A 124 -2.89 14.55 8.33
C GLU A 124 -3.44 13.52 9.30
N GLY A 125 -2.56 13.02 10.15
CA GLY A 125 -2.94 12.15 11.25
C GLY A 125 -3.36 12.98 12.49
N PRO A 126 -3.71 12.29 13.57
CA PRO A 126 -4.08 12.96 14.82
C PRO A 126 -2.92 13.78 15.39
N TRP A 127 -3.25 14.85 16.07
CA TRP A 127 -2.30 15.63 16.86
C TRP A 127 -1.76 14.77 18.00
N VAL A 128 -0.45 14.65 18.08
CA VAL A 128 0.27 14.05 19.20
C VAL A 128 1.19 15.09 19.83
N MET A 129 1.77 14.80 20.98
CA MET A 129 2.77 15.70 21.61
C MET A 129 3.94 15.90 20.62
N GLY A 130 3.99 17.06 20.00
CA GLY A 130 4.99 17.41 18.96
C GLY A 130 4.38 17.91 17.64
N GLY A 131 3.08 17.89 17.49
CA GLY A 131 2.38 18.41 16.30
C GLY A 131 1.54 17.39 15.54
N PRO A 132 1.03 17.78 14.36
CA PRO A 132 0.25 16.88 13.52
C PRO A 132 1.16 15.78 12.96
N THR A 133 0.72 14.54 13.06
CA THR A 133 1.38 13.42 12.39
C THR A 133 1.03 13.41 10.90
N GLU A 134 1.98 13.01 10.08
CA GLU A 134 1.75 12.84 8.64
C GLU A 134 1.81 11.35 8.31
N TRP A 135 0.78 10.89 7.63
CA TRP A 135 0.70 9.50 7.19
C TRP A 135 0.64 9.42 5.68
N SER A 136 1.38 8.47 5.11
CA SER A 136 1.23 8.11 3.70
C SER A 136 0.28 6.95 3.61
N ILE A 137 -0.77 7.11 2.81
CA ILE A 137 -1.74 6.05 2.52
C ILE A 137 -1.64 5.67 1.06
N VAL A 138 -1.89 4.42 0.74
CA VAL A 138 -2.05 3.99 -0.65
C VAL A 138 -3.39 4.48 -1.15
N SER A 139 -3.40 5.41 -2.10
CA SER A 139 -4.64 5.95 -2.68
C SER A 139 -5.14 5.15 -3.87
N SER A 140 -4.23 4.53 -4.62
CA SER A 140 -4.59 3.62 -5.72
C SER A 140 -3.39 2.78 -6.15
N LEU A 141 -3.66 1.68 -6.83
CA LEU A 141 -2.67 0.78 -7.42
C LEU A 141 -3.31 -0.07 -8.52
N TYR A 142 -2.54 -0.94 -9.15
CA TYR A 142 -3.06 -1.98 -10.05
C TYR A 142 -2.81 -3.35 -9.44
N VAL A 143 -3.82 -4.22 -9.49
CA VAL A 143 -3.73 -5.63 -9.07
C VAL A 143 -4.02 -6.50 -10.30
N ASN A 144 -3.03 -7.27 -10.74
CA ASN A 144 -3.14 -8.10 -11.95
C ASN A 144 -3.64 -7.31 -13.19
N GLY A 145 -3.23 -6.04 -13.30
CA GLY A 145 -3.62 -5.12 -14.37
C GLY A 145 -4.97 -4.44 -14.19
N HIS A 146 -5.71 -4.72 -13.12
CA HIS A 146 -6.96 -4.04 -12.78
C HIS A 146 -6.70 -2.86 -11.83
N TYR A 147 -7.24 -1.71 -12.16
CA TYR A 147 -7.18 -0.51 -11.31
C TYR A 147 -7.95 -0.74 -10.02
N TYR A 148 -7.35 -0.36 -8.90
CA TYR A 148 -7.92 -0.49 -7.57
C TYR A 148 -7.65 0.79 -6.76
N ASP A 149 -8.72 1.42 -6.27
CA ASP A 149 -8.70 2.66 -5.49
C ASP A 149 -9.45 2.44 -4.18
N ASP A 150 -8.80 1.77 -3.25
CA ASP A 150 -9.34 1.62 -1.90
C ASP A 150 -8.36 2.30 -0.93
N PRO A 151 -8.59 3.59 -0.61
CA PRO A 151 -7.69 4.34 0.23
C PRO A 151 -7.64 3.72 1.63
N THR A 152 -6.51 3.17 1.97
CA THR A 152 -6.25 2.61 3.30
C THR A 152 -5.29 3.50 4.05
N VAL A 153 -5.63 3.78 5.30
CA VAL A 153 -4.78 4.54 6.23
C VAL A 153 -3.83 3.57 6.89
N GLU A 154 -2.84 3.00 6.20
CA GLU A 154 -1.96 2.08 6.90
C GLU A 154 -0.60 1.86 6.24
N ARG A 155 0.32 1.29 7.02
CA ARG A 155 1.69 0.90 6.67
C ARG A 155 1.75 -0.32 5.76
N GLY A 156 0.61 -0.69 5.14
CA GLY A 156 0.43 -1.89 4.35
C GLY A 156 0.07 -1.62 2.90
N LEU A 157 0.02 -2.68 2.14
CA LEU A 157 -0.38 -2.68 0.74
C LEU A 157 -1.77 -3.34 0.61
N PRO A 158 -2.85 -2.57 0.36
CA PRO A 158 -4.18 -3.13 0.17
C PRO A 158 -4.32 -3.70 -1.23
N ILE A 159 -4.88 -4.89 -1.33
CA ILE A 159 -5.20 -5.54 -2.61
C ILE A 159 -6.58 -6.18 -2.54
N SER A 160 -7.28 -6.31 -3.68
CA SER A 160 -8.58 -6.97 -3.71
C SER A 160 -8.46 -8.42 -4.17
N HIS A 161 -9.09 -9.33 -3.44
CA HIS A 161 -9.18 -10.75 -3.83
C HIS A 161 -9.97 -10.98 -5.12
N LYS A 162 -10.81 -10.03 -5.52
CA LYS A 162 -11.55 -10.09 -6.81
C LYS A 162 -10.63 -10.20 -8.02
N PHE A 163 -9.41 -9.68 -7.91
CA PHE A 163 -8.44 -9.65 -9.01
C PHE A 163 -7.40 -10.77 -8.94
N VAL A 164 -7.65 -11.81 -8.15
CA VAL A 164 -6.73 -12.94 -8.01
C VAL A 164 -6.51 -13.65 -9.33
N ARG A 165 -5.27 -14.05 -9.61
CA ARG A 165 -4.94 -15.03 -10.65
C ARG A 165 -4.71 -16.38 -9.99
N ILE A 166 -5.34 -17.41 -10.56
CA ILE A 166 -5.19 -18.80 -10.12
C ILE A 166 -4.33 -19.52 -11.15
N GLN A 167 -3.16 -19.99 -10.72
CA GLN A 167 -2.34 -20.87 -11.54
C GLN A 167 -2.73 -22.31 -11.21
N ARG A 168 -3.35 -22.97 -12.18
CA ARG A 168 -3.61 -24.43 -12.09
C ARG A 168 -2.29 -25.15 -12.37
N LYS A 169 -1.92 -26.04 -11.48
CA LYS A 169 -0.80 -26.97 -11.67
C LYS A 169 -1.15 -28.00 -12.76
#